data_1cba8b597e45b5baa7ea078e998dad5d
#
_entry.id   1cba8b597e45b5baa7ea078e998dad5d
#
_cell.length_a   1.000
_cell.length_b   1.000
_cell.length_c   1.000
_cell.angle_alpha   90.00
_cell.angle_beta   90.00
_cell.angle_gamma   90.00
#
_symmetry.space_group_name_H-M   'P 1'
#
loop_
_entity.id
_entity.type
_entity.pdbx_description
1 polymer ?
#
loop_
_entity_poly.entity_id
_entity_poly.type
_entity_poly.pdbx_seq_one_letter_code
_entity_poly.pdbx_strand_id
1 'polypeptide(L)'
;MSSLFKRPDYYVRQKAIAHLRDFARFWTQERIQQWRDDNIKNQEKQYAQQFWSDLLSSFGIIPERISLFERNAERTSTGRNGYIDFFMSGIAIGEAKSLGENLDAAEDQLFDYLDSISQNEYPKYGMVSDFERIRIIRLDGSEPKVELLTRDIADYYDSFVFLIGRKAYQGRSRKKLRLLRLILWRSSIPRF
;
A
#
# COMPACT_ATOMS: atom_id res chain seq x y z
N MET A 1 12.77 -20.16 22.28
CA MET A 1 11.90 -19.09 22.84
C MET A 1 10.90 -18.71 21.77
N SER A 2 9.65 -19.11 21.94
CA SER A 2 8.57 -18.90 20.96
C SER A 2 8.23 -17.41 20.89
N SER A 3 8.54 -16.76 19.79
CA SER A 3 8.08 -15.41 19.46
C SER A 3 6.56 -15.48 19.28
N LEU A 4 5.84 -15.11 20.30
CA LEU A 4 4.41 -14.91 20.28
C LEU A 4 4.08 -13.76 19.32
N PHE A 5 3.90 -14.07 18.04
CA PHE A 5 3.22 -13.19 17.10
C PHE A 5 1.77 -13.05 17.58
N LYS A 6 1.50 -12.06 18.43
CA LYS A 6 0.12 -11.69 18.73
C LYS A 6 -0.50 -11.22 17.41
N ARG A 7 -1.40 -12.05 16.86
CA ARG A 7 -2.31 -11.56 15.82
C ARG A 7 -2.98 -10.30 16.35
N PRO A 8 -3.28 -9.30 15.50
CA PRO A 8 -4.15 -8.20 15.92
C PRO A 8 -5.35 -8.81 16.61
N ASP A 9 -5.76 -8.23 17.73
CA ASP A 9 -7.02 -8.57 18.32
C ASP A 9 -8.07 -8.55 17.20
N TYR A 10 -8.94 -9.54 17.18
CA TYR A 10 -9.98 -9.69 16.16
C TYR A 10 -10.75 -8.39 15.94
N TYR A 11 -11.02 -7.66 17.02
CA TYR A 11 -11.70 -6.37 16.98
C TYR A 11 -10.90 -5.31 16.22
N VAL A 12 -9.60 -5.19 16.49
CA VAL A 12 -8.71 -4.22 15.81
C VAL A 12 -8.64 -4.54 14.32
N ARG A 13 -8.54 -5.82 13.97
CA ARG A 13 -8.54 -6.28 12.59
C ARG A 13 -9.84 -5.94 11.86
N GLN A 14 -10.99 -6.22 12.49
CA GLN A 14 -12.30 -5.94 11.89
C GLN A 14 -12.52 -4.44 11.69
N LYS A 15 -12.10 -3.62 12.65
CA LYS A 15 -12.18 -2.17 12.56
C LYS A 15 -11.32 -1.65 11.40
N ALA A 16 -10.07 -2.09 11.29
CA ALA A 16 -9.21 -1.69 10.18
C ALA A 16 -9.78 -2.12 8.82
N ILE A 17 -10.32 -3.35 8.72
CA ILE A 17 -10.97 -3.83 7.49
C ILE A 17 -12.20 -2.97 7.13
N ALA A 18 -12.98 -2.52 8.11
CA ALA A 18 -14.11 -1.62 7.87
C ALA A 18 -13.63 -0.28 7.32
N HIS A 19 -12.62 0.33 7.94
CA HIS A 19 -12.01 1.57 7.45
C HIS A 19 -11.41 1.42 6.05
N LEU A 20 -10.76 0.30 5.74
CA LEU A 20 -10.25 0.03 4.40
C LEU A 20 -11.36 -0.10 3.35
N ARG A 21 -12.54 -0.59 3.72
CA ARG A 21 -13.71 -0.58 2.81
C ARG A 21 -14.23 0.83 2.56
N ASP A 22 -14.27 1.67 3.59
CA ASP A 22 -14.65 3.07 3.45
C ASP A 22 -13.62 3.85 2.62
N PHE A 23 -12.33 3.63 2.86
CA PHE A 23 -11.24 4.14 2.03
C PHE A 23 -11.41 3.73 0.55
N ALA A 24 -11.61 2.44 0.30
CA ALA A 24 -11.81 1.91 -1.06
C ALA A 24 -13.00 2.58 -1.75
N ARG A 25 -14.14 2.68 -1.06
CA ARG A 25 -15.35 3.31 -1.60
C ARG A 25 -15.10 4.78 -1.96
N PHE A 26 -14.56 5.56 -1.02
CA PHE A 26 -14.29 6.99 -1.23
C PHE A 26 -13.36 7.21 -2.42
N TRP A 27 -12.21 6.51 -2.45
CA TRP A 27 -11.21 6.74 -3.50
C TRP A 27 -11.66 6.22 -4.86
N THR A 28 -12.35 5.07 -4.94
CA THR A 28 -12.66 4.46 -6.25
C THR A 28 -14.03 4.86 -6.80
N GLN A 29 -15.05 5.05 -5.94
CA GLN A 29 -16.40 5.33 -6.40
C GLN A 29 -16.76 6.83 -6.37
N GLU A 30 -16.10 7.60 -5.50
CA GLU A 30 -16.36 9.03 -5.40
C GLU A 30 -15.23 9.83 -6.08
N ARG A 31 -13.99 9.73 -5.58
CA ARG A 31 -12.89 10.60 -6.02
C ARG A 31 -12.42 10.30 -7.45
N ILE A 32 -12.08 9.05 -7.75
CA ILE A 32 -11.59 8.67 -9.10
C ILE A 32 -12.70 8.86 -10.14
N GLN A 33 -13.95 8.55 -9.79
CA GLN A 33 -15.06 8.79 -10.70
C GLN A 33 -15.22 10.28 -11.01
N GLN A 34 -15.19 11.13 -9.98
CA GLN A 34 -15.20 12.60 -10.16
C GLN A 34 -14.06 13.06 -11.08
N TRP A 35 -12.83 12.55 -10.89
CA TRP A 35 -11.70 12.94 -11.74
C TRP A 35 -11.91 12.58 -13.22
N ARG A 36 -12.54 11.42 -13.47
CA ARG A 36 -12.88 10.98 -14.83
C ARG A 36 -13.96 11.87 -15.44
N ASP A 37 -15.00 12.16 -14.68
CA ASP A 37 -16.14 12.96 -15.12
C ASP A 37 -15.72 14.43 -15.39
N ASP A 38 -14.88 15.00 -14.52
CA ASP A 38 -14.40 16.38 -14.60
C ASP A 38 -13.10 16.52 -15.45
N ASN A 39 -12.56 15.41 -15.98
CA ASN A 39 -11.29 15.37 -16.73
C ASN A 39 -10.13 16.04 -15.99
N ILE A 40 -10.04 15.82 -14.65
CA ILE A 40 -9.00 16.38 -13.81
C ILE A 40 -7.66 15.69 -14.11
N LYS A 41 -6.61 16.50 -14.28
CA LYS A 41 -5.23 16.04 -14.52
C LYS A 41 -4.33 16.40 -13.35
N ASN A 42 -3.15 15.77 -13.29
CA ASN A 42 -2.12 16.02 -12.24
C ASN A 42 -2.64 15.76 -10.81
N GLN A 43 -3.43 14.70 -10.64
CA GLN A 43 -4.02 14.31 -9.35
C GLN A 43 -2.94 14.08 -8.28
N GLU A 44 -1.78 13.55 -8.67
CA GLU A 44 -0.62 13.30 -7.81
C GLU A 44 -0.30 14.51 -6.92
N LYS A 45 -0.08 15.68 -7.54
CA LYS A 45 0.30 16.90 -6.81
C LYS A 45 -0.74 17.41 -5.81
N GLN A 46 -2.00 17.10 -6.02
CA GLN A 46 -3.10 17.61 -5.21
C GLN A 46 -3.53 16.63 -4.13
N TYR A 47 -3.40 15.33 -4.39
CA TYR A 47 -4.09 14.32 -3.61
C TYR A 47 -3.20 13.20 -3.06
N ALA A 48 -1.91 13.14 -3.43
CA ALA A 48 -1.02 12.09 -2.93
C ALA A 48 -0.98 12.04 -1.40
N GLN A 49 -0.81 13.18 -0.74
CA GLN A 49 -0.78 13.24 0.72
C GLN A 49 -2.09 12.79 1.35
N GLN A 50 -3.23 13.23 0.80
CA GLN A 50 -4.54 12.82 1.31
C GLN A 50 -4.72 11.30 1.16
N PHE A 51 -4.36 10.74 -0.01
CA PHE A 51 -4.48 9.31 -0.26
C PHE A 51 -3.69 8.48 0.77
N TRP A 52 -2.42 8.83 0.97
CA TRP A 52 -1.58 8.14 1.94
C TRP A 52 -2.06 8.36 3.39
N SER A 53 -2.50 9.58 3.72
CA SER A 53 -3.08 9.89 5.03
C SER A 53 -4.30 9.05 5.34
N ASP A 54 -5.23 8.94 4.41
CA ASP A 54 -6.47 8.17 4.55
C ASP A 54 -6.16 6.67 4.69
N LEU A 55 -5.20 6.16 3.90
CA LEU A 55 -4.74 4.78 4.00
C LEU A 55 -4.15 4.49 5.39
N LEU A 56 -3.22 5.33 5.86
CA LEU A 56 -2.58 5.17 7.17
C LEU A 56 -3.60 5.28 8.31
N SER A 57 -4.55 6.21 8.20
CA SER A 57 -5.64 6.39 9.16
C SER A 57 -6.52 5.15 9.27
N SER A 58 -6.67 4.38 8.18
CA SER A 58 -7.40 3.10 8.21
C SER A 58 -6.77 2.07 9.14
N PHE A 59 -5.47 2.21 9.43
CA PHE A 59 -4.73 1.40 10.40
C PHE A 59 -4.59 2.06 11.78
N GLY A 60 -5.25 3.21 12.00
CA GLY A 60 -5.15 3.98 13.24
C GLY A 60 -3.86 4.76 13.40
N ILE A 61 -3.12 4.95 12.32
CA ILE A 61 -1.93 5.81 12.28
C ILE A 61 -2.42 7.23 12.05
N ILE A 62 -2.00 8.16 12.93
CA ILE A 62 -2.36 9.57 12.85
C ILE A 62 -1.20 10.32 12.20
N PRO A 63 -1.32 10.72 10.93
CA PRO A 63 -0.20 11.28 10.16
C PRO A 63 0.39 12.55 10.78
N GLU A 64 -0.45 13.40 11.38
CA GLU A 64 -0.02 14.67 11.98
C GLU A 64 0.90 14.47 13.20
N ARG A 65 0.88 13.28 13.80
CA ARG A 65 1.74 12.95 14.95
C ARG A 65 3.10 12.39 14.56
N ILE A 66 3.28 12.11 13.29
CA ILE A 66 4.50 11.54 12.74
C ILE A 66 4.88 12.43 11.57
N SER A 67 6.12 12.89 11.48
CA SER A 67 6.61 13.67 10.33
C SER A 67 6.67 12.78 9.08
N LEU A 68 5.49 12.50 8.51
CA LEU A 68 5.33 11.48 7.46
C LEU A 68 5.41 12.03 6.05
N PHE A 69 5.17 13.34 5.88
CA PHE A 69 5.01 13.93 4.56
C PHE A 69 6.11 14.92 4.22
N GLU A 70 6.37 15.09 2.94
CA GLU A 70 7.26 16.12 2.39
C GLU A 70 8.70 16.06 2.90
N ARG A 71 9.27 14.87 3.00
CA ARG A 71 10.71 14.78 3.20
C ARG A 71 11.42 15.17 1.91
N ASN A 72 12.25 16.21 1.98
CA ASN A 72 13.19 16.52 0.92
C ASN A 72 14.18 15.38 0.81
N ALA A 73 14.28 14.79 -0.37
CA ALA A 73 15.27 13.79 -0.70
C ALA A 73 15.95 14.15 -2.01
N GLU A 74 17.25 13.93 -2.08
CA GLU A 74 18.00 14.06 -3.34
C GLU A 74 17.78 12.80 -4.17
N ARG A 75 17.42 12.97 -5.45
CA ARG A 75 17.36 11.88 -6.41
C ARG A 75 18.74 11.57 -6.91
N THR A 76 19.25 10.39 -6.67
CA THR A 76 20.60 9.96 -7.06
C THR A 76 20.79 10.03 -8.57
N SER A 77 19.77 9.66 -9.36
CA SER A 77 19.85 9.63 -10.82
C SER A 77 19.92 11.02 -11.46
N THR A 78 19.38 12.06 -10.83
CA THR A 78 19.24 13.40 -11.42
C THR A 78 19.95 14.50 -10.63
N GLY A 79 20.38 14.24 -9.40
CA GLY A 79 20.94 15.25 -8.48
C GLY A 79 19.94 16.36 -8.14
N ARG A 80 18.64 16.17 -8.44
CA ARG A 80 17.59 17.15 -8.16
C ARG A 80 16.88 16.80 -6.88
N ASN A 81 16.61 17.80 -6.06
CA ASN A 81 15.74 17.64 -4.91
C ASN A 81 14.33 17.26 -5.36
N GLY A 82 13.77 16.24 -4.75
CA GLY A 82 12.38 15.82 -4.92
C GLY A 82 11.71 15.66 -3.57
N TYR A 83 10.41 15.46 -3.58
CA TYR A 83 9.63 15.22 -2.38
C TYR A 83 9.18 13.77 -2.38
N ILE A 84 9.36 13.10 -1.26
CA ILE A 84 8.79 11.79 -0.98
C ILE A 84 7.35 12.05 -0.50
N ASP A 85 6.37 11.39 -1.10
CA ASP A 85 4.96 11.61 -0.77
C ASP A 85 4.62 11.15 0.66
N PHE A 86 5.19 10.02 1.11
CA PHE A 86 5.17 9.68 2.52
C PHE A 86 6.40 8.86 2.92
N PHE A 87 6.84 9.04 4.18
CA PHE A 87 7.99 8.32 4.73
C PHE A 87 7.77 7.95 6.20
N MET A 88 7.89 6.67 6.52
CA MET A 88 7.90 6.13 7.88
C MET A 88 9.26 5.52 8.17
N SER A 89 10.07 6.20 8.98
CA SER A 89 11.43 5.77 9.33
C SER A 89 11.47 4.28 9.75
N GLY A 90 12.33 3.51 9.10
CA GLY A 90 12.49 2.07 9.35
C GLY A 90 11.32 1.17 8.95
N ILE A 91 10.25 1.72 8.40
CA ILE A 91 9.04 0.97 8.09
C ILE A 91 8.71 1.02 6.60
N ALA A 92 8.35 2.19 6.07
CA ALA A 92 7.86 2.31 4.71
C ALA A 92 8.16 3.67 4.07
N ILE A 93 8.24 3.68 2.75
CA ILE A 93 8.29 4.85 1.88
C ILE A 93 7.23 4.70 0.81
N GLY A 94 6.65 5.80 0.35
CA GLY A 94 5.62 5.76 -0.69
C GLY A 94 5.72 6.88 -1.70
N GLU A 95 5.32 6.56 -2.91
CA GLU A 95 5.27 7.44 -4.07
C GLU A 95 3.94 7.22 -4.81
N ALA A 96 3.27 8.32 -5.18
CA ALA A 96 2.08 8.27 -6.00
C ALA A 96 2.35 8.83 -7.40
N LYS A 97 1.57 8.40 -8.35
CA LYS A 97 1.49 8.94 -9.71
C LYS A 97 0.07 9.28 -10.06
N SER A 98 -0.09 10.13 -11.06
CA SER A 98 -1.43 10.43 -11.57
C SER A 98 -2.13 9.18 -12.12
N LEU A 99 -3.46 9.20 -12.12
CA LEU A 99 -4.30 8.07 -12.48
C LEU A 99 -3.93 7.48 -13.84
N GLY A 100 -3.67 6.17 -13.86
CA GLY A 100 -3.32 5.41 -15.06
C GLY A 100 -1.84 5.49 -15.46
N GLU A 101 -1.01 6.22 -14.71
CA GLU A 101 0.43 6.29 -14.95
C GLU A 101 1.13 4.95 -14.65
N ASN A 102 2.36 4.83 -15.17
CA ASN A 102 3.14 3.60 -15.01
C ASN A 102 3.67 3.46 -13.59
N LEU A 103 3.28 2.39 -12.88
CA LEU A 103 3.77 2.09 -11.54
C LEU A 103 5.26 1.70 -11.52
N ASP A 104 5.83 1.23 -12.63
CA ASP A 104 7.27 0.96 -12.70
C ASP A 104 8.07 2.26 -12.62
N ALA A 105 7.58 3.34 -13.26
CA ALA A 105 8.20 4.67 -13.15
C ALA A 105 8.09 5.25 -11.72
N ALA A 106 6.99 4.97 -11.01
CA ALA A 106 6.87 5.32 -9.59
C ALA A 106 7.85 4.54 -8.72
N GLU A 107 8.03 3.26 -9.03
CA GLU A 107 8.98 2.38 -8.35
C GLU A 107 10.42 2.84 -8.56
N ASP A 108 10.81 3.14 -9.80
CA ASP A 108 12.15 3.66 -10.11
C ASP A 108 12.43 4.97 -9.33
N GLN A 109 11.46 5.87 -9.29
CA GLN A 109 11.58 7.11 -8.52
C GLN A 109 11.70 6.84 -7.02
N LEU A 110 10.96 5.88 -6.49
CA LEU A 110 11.07 5.47 -5.08
C LEU A 110 12.47 4.93 -4.78
N PHE A 111 13.03 4.09 -5.65
CA PHE A 111 14.38 3.57 -5.49
C PHE A 111 15.45 4.68 -5.54
N ASP A 112 15.28 5.68 -6.40
CA ASP A 112 16.18 6.84 -6.47
C ASP A 112 16.28 7.62 -5.15
N TYR A 113 15.20 7.63 -4.36
CA TYR A 113 15.21 8.27 -3.05
C TYR A 113 15.92 7.45 -1.96
N LEU A 114 15.94 6.13 -2.09
CA LEU A 114 16.50 5.24 -1.06
C LEU A 114 17.98 5.48 -0.82
N ASP A 115 18.73 5.83 -1.85
CA ASP A 115 20.17 6.12 -1.75
C ASP A 115 20.49 7.34 -0.87
N SER A 116 19.51 8.26 -0.72
CA SER A 116 19.64 9.44 0.14
C SER A 116 19.23 9.20 1.60
N ILE A 117 18.67 8.02 1.91
CA ILE A 117 18.15 7.71 3.23
C ILE A 117 19.24 7.04 4.08
N SER A 118 19.44 7.56 5.31
CA SER A 118 20.39 6.99 6.26
C SER A 118 19.99 5.56 6.65
N GLN A 119 21.00 4.69 6.88
CA GLN A 119 20.76 3.29 7.23
C GLN A 119 19.89 3.11 8.47
N ASN A 120 19.96 4.00 9.44
CA ASN A 120 19.16 3.95 10.65
C ASN A 120 17.66 4.19 10.39
N GLU A 121 17.34 4.84 9.29
CA GLU A 121 15.97 5.18 8.89
C GLU A 121 15.50 4.36 7.69
N TYR A 122 16.36 3.50 7.13
CA TYR A 122 16.08 2.79 5.90
C TYR A 122 14.78 1.97 5.99
N PRO A 123 13.80 2.24 5.13
CA PRO A 123 12.51 1.58 5.18
C PRO A 123 12.62 0.11 4.76
N LYS A 124 11.69 -0.72 5.23
CA LYS A 124 11.62 -2.14 4.84
C LYS A 124 10.68 -2.39 3.67
N TYR A 125 9.75 -1.47 3.46
CA TYR A 125 8.74 -1.59 2.42
C TYR A 125 8.66 -0.32 1.58
N GLY A 126 8.51 -0.50 0.27
CA GLY A 126 8.11 0.51 -0.67
C GLY A 126 6.63 0.35 -1.02
N MET A 127 5.94 1.44 -1.24
CA MET A 127 4.57 1.46 -1.74
C MET A 127 4.47 2.44 -2.89
N VAL A 128 3.90 2.01 -4.01
CA VAL A 128 3.62 2.90 -5.14
C VAL A 128 2.15 2.79 -5.54
N SER A 129 1.56 3.90 -5.97
CA SER A 129 0.14 3.95 -6.33
C SER A 129 -0.13 4.94 -7.45
N ASP A 130 -1.16 4.65 -8.25
CA ASP A 130 -1.82 5.62 -9.13
C ASP A 130 -3.27 5.89 -8.65
N PHE A 131 -3.52 5.75 -7.36
CA PHE A 131 -4.82 5.82 -6.69
C PHE A 131 -5.74 4.64 -6.99
N GLU A 132 -5.76 4.10 -8.22
CA GLU A 132 -6.57 2.93 -8.60
C GLU A 132 -5.87 1.61 -8.28
N ARG A 133 -4.53 1.59 -8.37
CA ARG A 133 -3.68 0.43 -8.06
C ARG A 133 -2.71 0.79 -6.95
N ILE A 134 -2.38 -0.20 -6.13
CA ILE A 134 -1.36 -0.10 -5.10
C ILE A 134 -0.41 -1.28 -5.29
N ARG A 135 0.90 -1.00 -5.31
CA ARG A 135 1.94 -2.02 -5.32
C ARG A 135 2.75 -1.91 -4.03
N ILE A 136 2.95 -3.03 -3.35
CA ILE A 136 3.77 -3.16 -2.15
C ILE A 136 5.02 -3.93 -2.52
N ILE A 137 6.17 -3.40 -2.12
CA ILE A 137 7.49 -3.92 -2.45
C ILE A 137 8.25 -4.17 -1.17
N ARG A 138 8.76 -5.38 -0.98
CA ARG A 138 9.73 -5.65 0.06
C ARG A 138 11.12 -5.22 -0.42
N LEU A 139 11.71 -4.21 0.21
CA LEU A 139 12.93 -3.55 -0.30
C LEU A 139 14.19 -4.40 -0.19
N ASP A 140 14.20 -5.43 0.65
CA ASP A 140 15.30 -6.41 0.71
C ASP A 140 15.16 -7.55 -0.32
N GLY A 141 14.11 -7.51 -1.16
CA GLY A 141 13.86 -8.51 -2.19
C GLY A 141 13.44 -9.89 -1.66
N SER A 142 13.24 -10.04 -0.34
CA SER A 142 12.93 -11.34 0.28
C SER A 142 11.54 -11.87 -0.02
N GLU A 143 10.65 -11.03 -0.55
CA GLU A 143 9.26 -11.36 -0.83
C GLU A 143 8.85 -10.84 -2.22
N PRO A 144 7.94 -11.55 -2.92
CA PRO A 144 7.42 -11.06 -4.20
C PRO A 144 6.58 -9.79 -3.99
N LYS A 145 6.62 -8.90 -4.98
CA LYS A 145 5.76 -7.71 -5.02
C LYS A 145 4.28 -8.12 -4.98
N VAL A 146 3.49 -7.34 -4.24
CA VAL A 146 2.03 -7.50 -4.20
C VAL A 146 1.41 -6.31 -4.91
N GLU A 147 0.68 -6.57 -5.99
CA GLU A 147 -0.10 -5.55 -6.68
C GLU A 147 -1.60 -5.85 -6.54
N LEU A 148 -2.38 -4.82 -6.22
CA LEU A 148 -3.81 -4.93 -5.98
C LEU A 148 -4.54 -3.70 -6.48
N LEU A 149 -5.84 -3.85 -6.74
CA LEU A 149 -6.72 -2.71 -6.98
C LEU A 149 -7.15 -2.09 -5.65
N THR A 150 -7.16 -0.76 -5.58
CA THR A 150 -7.58 -0.01 -4.39
C THR A 150 -8.98 -0.44 -3.91
N ARG A 151 -9.90 -0.74 -4.84
CA ARG A 151 -11.24 -1.25 -4.50
C ARG A 151 -11.24 -2.58 -3.74
N ASP A 152 -10.20 -3.38 -3.88
CA ASP A 152 -10.08 -4.71 -3.26
C ASP A 152 -9.21 -4.70 -1.98
N ILE A 153 -8.74 -3.53 -1.53
CA ILE A 153 -7.72 -3.36 -0.48
C ILE A 153 -8.08 -4.06 0.84
N ALA A 154 -9.36 -4.08 1.20
CA ALA A 154 -9.82 -4.71 2.43
C ALA A 154 -9.57 -6.24 2.45
N ASP A 155 -9.52 -6.89 1.28
CA ASP A 155 -9.19 -8.30 1.15
C ASP A 155 -7.68 -8.56 1.30
N TYR A 156 -6.86 -7.52 1.18
CA TYR A 156 -5.40 -7.53 1.30
C TYR A 156 -4.90 -6.96 2.64
N TYR A 157 -5.77 -6.80 3.64
CA TYR A 157 -5.41 -6.29 4.96
C TYR A 157 -4.08 -6.85 5.49
N ASP A 158 -3.88 -8.17 5.36
CA ASP A 158 -2.70 -8.85 5.89
C ASP A 158 -1.39 -8.42 5.17
N SER A 159 -1.46 -7.86 3.96
CA SER A 159 -0.31 -7.32 3.23
C SER A 159 0.15 -5.96 3.75
N PHE A 160 -0.69 -5.26 4.53
CA PHE A 160 -0.41 -3.93 5.06
C PHE A 160 -0.08 -3.90 6.56
N VAL A 161 -0.11 -5.04 7.27
CA VAL A 161 0.07 -5.06 8.75
C VAL A 161 1.46 -4.60 9.19
N PHE A 162 2.43 -4.51 8.28
CA PHE A 162 3.74 -3.93 8.55
C PHE A 162 3.64 -2.45 8.96
N LEU A 163 2.64 -1.71 8.47
CA LEU A 163 2.40 -0.32 8.83
C LEU A 163 2.20 -0.12 10.33
N ILE A 164 1.64 -1.11 11.02
CA ILE A 164 1.45 -1.11 12.49
C ILE A 164 2.55 -1.87 13.23
N GLY A 165 3.76 -1.95 12.65
CA GLY A 165 4.92 -2.60 13.27
C GLY A 165 4.80 -4.12 13.40
N ARG A 166 3.95 -4.76 12.62
CA ARG A 166 3.76 -6.22 12.61
C ARG A 166 4.35 -6.84 11.34
N LYS A 167 4.84 -8.07 11.43
CA LYS A 167 5.23 -8.81 10.23
C LYS A 167 3.97 -9.16 9.43
N ALA A 168 3.99 -8.86 8.14
CA ALA A 168 2.93 -9.30 7.23
C ALA A 168 2.79 -10.83 7.32
N TYR A 169 1.57 -11.29 7.51
CA TYR A 169 1.28 -12.72 7.40
C TYR A 169 1.09 -13.05 5.92
N GLN A 170 1.99 -13.83 5.36
CA GLN A 170 1.85 -14.39 4.01
C GLN A 170 0.80 -15.53 3.99
N GLY A 171 -0.39 -15.26 4.50
CA GLY A 171 -1.54 -16.12 4.28
C GLY A 171 -2.03 -15.88 2.86
N ARG A 172 -2.18 -16.96 2.08
CA ARG A 172 -2.77 -16.92 0.75
C ARG A 172 -4.03 -16.06 0.78
N SER A 173 -4.09 -15.04 -0.09
CA SER A 173 -5.27 -14.17 -0.24
C SER A 173 -6.54 -15.03 -0.19
N ARG A 174 -7.58 -14.57 0.53
CA ARG A 174 -8.88 -15.27 0.60
C ARG A 174 -9.45 -15.54 -0.79
N LYS A 175 -9.18 -14.70 -1.78
CA LYS A 175 -9.52 -14.92 -3.19
C LYS A 175 -8.84 -16.18 -3.75
N LYS A 176 -7.56 -16.41 -3.42
CA LYS A 176 -6.80 -17.61 -3.86
C LYS A 176 -7.30 -18.87 -3.15
N LEU A 177 -7.71 -18.76 -1.88
CA LEU A 177 -8.36 -19.86 -1.13
C LEU A 177 -9.77 -20.16 -1.65
N ARG A 178 -10.53 -19.15 -2.08
CA ARG A 178 -11.85 -19.34 -2.69
C ARG A 178 -11.74 -20.01 -4.05
N LEU A 179 -10.77 -19.61 -4.87
CA LEU A 179 -10.48 -20.23 -6.16
C LEU A 179 -10.01 -21.69 -5.99
N LEU A 180 -9.10 -21.96 -5.05
CA LEU A 180 -8.65 -23.32 -4.73
C LEU A 180 -9.79 -24.20 -4.19
N ARG A 181 -10.69 -23.68 -3.36
CA ARG A 181 -11.89 -24.40 -2.91
C ARG A 181 -12.83 -24.71 -4.06
N LEU A 182 -13.04 -23.78 -5.00
CA LEU A 182 -13.86 -24.01 -6.19
C LEU A 182 -13.24 -25.05 -7.14
N ILE A 183 -11.92 -25.04 -7.31
CA ILE A 183 -11.20 -26.01 -8.13
C ILE A 183 -11.27 -27.40 -7.48
N LEU A 184 -11.01 -27.50 -6.17
CA LEU A 184 -11.07 -28.76 -5.43
C LEU A 184 -12.50 -29.31 -5.37
N TRP A 185 -13.52 -28.45 -5.24
CA TRP A 185 -14.92 -28.88 -5.26
C TRP A 185 -15.34 -29.42 -6.64
N ARG A 186 -14.90 -28.78 -7.74
CA ARG A 186 -15.15 -29.26 -9.10
C ARG A 186 -14.47 -30.60 -9.41
N SER A 187 -13.31 -30.88 -8.82
CA SER A 187 -12.61 -32.15 -8.99
C SER A 187 -13.20 -33.31 -8.15
N SER A 188 -14.07 -32.98 -7.18
CA SER A 188 -14.71 -33.96 -6.29
C SER A 188 -16.12 -34.38 -6.71
N ILE A 189 -16.62 -33.86 -7.84
CA ILE A 189 -17.92 -34.28 -8.39
C ILE A 189 -17.71 -35.55 -9.26
N PRO A 190 -18.28 -36.72 -8.89
CA PRO A 190 -18.21 -37.88 -9.74
C PRO A 190 -18.91 -37.60 -11.08
N ARG A 191 -18.23 -37.87 -12.17
CA ARG A 191 -18.88 -37.87 -13.49
C ARG A 191 -19.66 -39.20 -13.62
N PHE A 192 -20.98 -39.09 -13.55
CA PHE A 192 -21.87 -40.16 -13.97
C PHE A 192 -22.03 -40.12 -15.48
#